data_cd7e7a5ab116335b971c0b296191a796
#
_entry.id   cd7e7a5ab116335b971c0b296191a796
#
_cell.length_a   1.000
_cell.length_b   1.000
_cell.length_c   1.000
_cell.angle_alpha   90.00
_cell.angle_beta   90.00
_cell.angle_gamma   90.00
#
_symmetry.space_group_name_H-M   'P 1'
#
loop_
_entity.id
_entity.type
_entity.pdbx_description
1 polymer ?
#
loop_
_entity_poly.entity_id
_entity_poly.type
_entity_poly.pdbx_seq_one_letter_code
_entity_poly.pdbx_strand_id
1 'polypeptide(L)'
;MSGKKVALVLFGTNFDYFVYIGASAKKTAEEAGIQLDVLNASDFVDLSEKVSQVVTIKYDACIVIGLPAIMADYQALGEAGIPVITYDSMVDGFDFSARVGSDNYVLGTQAAEEAIKYLESLDEINGEVICLNCPEGETMNSRARGFMDTIAARFPELTVNEQKLGATDSTAEGAQTYVDNLLVGKPKGAVCVIFGANAGMAMGATAACSIAGRDEIALFGIDNEAGQLQDLENGTYYKATVAQQPVKIGQECMRAAIAAVQGESLGDIGLPGIVVTPETVADFIAQQDKEYEALAPYKP
;
A
#
# COMPACT_ATOMS: atom_id res chain seq x y z
N MET A 1 18.70 25.82 -7.59
CA MET A 1 18.89 24.45 -7.06
C MET A 1 20.15 23.76 -7.62
N SER A 2 20.90 24.41 -8.52
CA SER A 2 22.13 23.82 -9.11
C SER A 2 23.13 23.43 -8.01
N GLY A 3 23.66 22.20 -8.09
CA GLY A 3 24.66 21.68 -7.16
C GLY A 3 24.11 20.99 -5.91
N LYS A 4 22.79 20.97 -5.70
CA LYS A 4 22.16 20.22 -4.62
C LYS A 4 21.99 18.74 -4.99
N LYS A 5 22.24 17.86 -4.00
CA LYS A 5 22.20 16.41 -4.15
C LYS A 5 21.23 15.80 -3.16
N VAL A 6 20.29 15.01 -3.64
CA VAL A 6 19.35 14.22 -2.84
C VAL A 6 19.70 12.74 -2.97
N ALA A 7 19.67 12.00 -1.87
CA ALA A 7 19.75 10.55 -1.89
C ALA A 7 18.35 9.94 -1.78
N LEU A 8 18.07 8.91 -2.57
CA LEU A 8 16.95 8.00 -2.37
C LEU A 8 17.52 6.63 -2.00
N VAL A 9 17.35 6.23 -0.74
CA VAL A 9 17.67 4.87 -0.31
C VAL A 9 16.44 4.00 -0.56
N LEU A 10 16.49 3.23 -1.65
CA LEU A 10 15.37 2.43 -2.13
C LEU A 10 15.49 0.98 -1.63
N PHE A 11 14.45 0.52 -0.94
CA PHE A 11 14.36 -0.83 -0.37
C PHE A 11 13.24 -1.61 -1.03
N GLY A 12 13.41 -2.92 -1.23
CA GLY A 12 12.34 -3.78 -1.74
C GLY A 12 12.16 -3.74 -3.27
N THR A 13 13.24 -3.54 -4.04
CA THR A 13 13.19 -3.47 -5.52
C THR A 13 12.73 -4.74 -6.24
N ASN A 14 12.45 -5.80 -5.51
CA ASN A 14 11.77 -7.01 -6.00
C ASN A 14 10.24 -6.84 -6.12
N PHE A 15 9.69 -5.71 -5.65
CA PHE A 15 8.28 -5.35 -5.79
C PHE A 15 8.13 -4.13 -6.71
N ASP A 16 7.28 -4.22 -7.71
CA ASP A 16 7.02 -3.15 -8.67
C ASP A 16 6.60 -1.84 -7.98
N TYR A 17 5.87 -1.92 -6.88
CA TYR A 17 5.49 -0.78 -6.06
C TYR A 17 6.68 0.13 -5.73
N PHE A 18 7.77 -0.42 -5.18
CA PHE A 18 8.96 0.36 -4.83
C PHE A 18 9.78 0.77 -6.06
N VAL A 19 9.82 -0.07 -7.10
CA VAL A 19 10.48 0.27 -8.37
C VAL A 19 9.87 1.53 -8.97
N TYR A 20 8.53 1.66 -8.96
CA TYR A 20 7.86 2.83 -9.54
C TYR A 20 7.91 4.07 -8.64
N ILE A 21 8.02 3.93 -7.31
CA ILE A 21 8.38 5.03 -6.41
C ILE A 21 9.75 5.60 -6.82
N GLY A 22 10.77 4.75 -6.97
CA GLY A 22 12.11 5.14 -7.37
C GLY A 22 12.16 5.79 -8.75
N ALA A 23 11.52 5.17 -9.74
CA ALA A 23 11.48 5.65 -11.12
C ALA A 23 10.83 7.04 -11.23
N SER A 24 9.69 7.23 -10.55
CA SER A 24 8.99 8.51 -10.59
C SER A 24 9.74 9.62 -9.85
N ALA A 25 10.41 9.30 -8.74
CA ALA A 25 11.29 10.23 -8.04
C ALA A 25 12.46 10.67 -8.94
N LYS A 26 13.11 9.73 -9.67
CA LYS A 26 14.18 10.06 -10.64
C LYS A 26 13.70 10.99 -11.73
N LYS A 27 12.56 10.69 -12.35
CA LYS A 27 11.97 11.53 -13.38
C LYS A 27 11.68 12.94 -12.84
N THR A 28 11.07 13.04 -11.65
CA THR A 28 10.76 14.32 -11.02
C THR A 28 12.02 15.12 -10.68
N ALA A 29 13.08 14.47 -10.24
CA ALA A 29 14.37 15.10 -9.96
C ALA A 29 14.99 15.68 -11.24
N GLU A 30 14.97 14.91 -12.35
CA GLU A 30 15.48 15.37 -13.65
C GLU A 30 14.70 16.59 -14.15
N GLU A 31 13.37 16.56 -14.09
CA GLU A 31 12.49 17.67 -14.47
C GLU A 31 12.77 18.94 -13.62
N ALA A 32 13.12 18.76 -12.34
CA ALA A 32 13.46 19.84 -11.43
C ALA A 32 14.93 20.32 -11.53
N GLY A 33 15.77 19.64 -12.31
CA GLY A 33 17.19 19.94 -12.43
C GLY A 33 18.00 19.69 -11.15
N ILE A 34 17.62 18.67 -10.36
CA ILE A 34 18.26 18.25 -9.11
C ILE A 34 18.93 16.90 -9.32
N GLN A 35 20.15 16.76 -8.78
CA GLN A 35 20.82 15.46 -8.77
C GLN A 35 20.15 14.55 -7.74
N LEU A 36 19.61 13.42 -8.19
CA LEU A 36 19.13 12.33 -7.33
C LEU A 36 19.99 11.09 -7.54
N ASP A 37 20.61 10.62 -6.45
CA ASP A 37 21.35 9.37 -6.45
C ASP A 37 20.45 8.29 -5.79
N VAL A 38 20.18 7.21 -6.53
CA VAL A 38 19.36 6.08 -6.02
C VAL A 38 20.31 5.00 -5.50
N LEU A 39 20.19 4.70 -4.22
CA LEU A 39 20.98 3.70 -3.49
C LEU A 39 20.07 2.50 -3.18
N ASN A 40 20.17 1.43 -3.96
CA ASN A 40 19.36 0.24 -3.75
C ASN A 40 19.88 -0.57 -2.58
N ALA A 41 19.00 -0.89 -1.63
CA ALA A 41 19.27 -1.73 -0.48
C ALA A 41 18.59 -3.09 -0.61
N SER A 42 19.35 -4.16 -0.40
CA SER A 42 18.91 -5.55 -0.55
C SER A 42 18.27 -6.13 0.72
N ASP A 43 18.69 -5.65 1.88
CA ASP A 43 18.23 -6.07 3.19
C ASP A 43 18.41 -4.95 4.22
N PHE A 44 18.06 -5.20 5.49
CA PHE A 44 18.14 -4.18 6.54
C PHE A 44 19.58 -3.76 6.88
N VAL A 45 20.55 -4.64 6.73
CA VAL A 45 21.97 -4.33 6.97
C VAL A 45 22.46 -3.39 5.87
N ASP A 46 22.22 -3.75 4.62
CA ASP A 46 22.58 -2.94 3.46
C ASP A 46 21.84 -1.58 3.49
N LEU A 47 20.58 -1.54 3.96
CA LEU A 47 19.83 -0.30 4.14
C LEU A 47 20.56 0.65 5.09
N SER A 48 20.99 0.18 6.28
CA SER A 48 21.75 1.00 7.23
C SER A 48 23.13 1.39 6.69
N GLU A 49 23.80 0.54 5.91
CA GLU A 49 25.04 0.88 5.22
C GLU A 49 24.84 2.02 4.19
N LYS A 50 23.74 1.97 3.40
CA LYS A 50 23.41 3.06 2.46
C LYS A 50 23.10 4.36 3.19
N VAL A 51 22.37 4.33 4.31
CA VAL A 51 22.14 5.54 5.13
C VAL A 51 23.45 6.09 5.67
N SER A 52 24.35 5.24 6.18
CA SER A 52 25.68 5.65 6.63
C SER A 52 26.50 6.30 5.49
N GLN A 53 26.35 5.78 4.26
CA GLN A 53 26.96 6.39 3.07
C GLN A 53 26.38 7.78 2.78
N VAL A 54 25.05 7.96 2.92
CA VAL A 54 24.37 9.26 2.78
C VAL A 54 24.96 10.28 3.76
N VAL A 55 25.12 9.90 5.03
CA VAL A 55 25.74 10.74 6.08
C VAL A 55 27.18 11.12 5.72
N THR A 56 27.98 10.15 5.28
CA THR A 56 29.40 10.35 4.94
C THR A 56 29.60 11.30 3.76
N ILE A 57 28.77 11.17 2.72
CA ILE A 57 28.82 11.99 1.50
C ILE A 57 28.22 13.39 1.74
N LYS A 58 27.41 13.55 2.79
CA LYS A 58 26.70 14.79 3.14
C LYS A 58 25.75 15.25 2.04
N TYR A 59 24.76 14.41 1.74
CA TYR A 59 23.65 14.81 0.87
C TYR A 59 22.83 15.96 1.50
N ASP A 60 22.16 16.74 0.67
CA ASP A 60 21.32 17.87 1.10
C ASP A 60 19.95 17.44 1.63
N ALA A 61 19.47 16.24 1.28
CA ALA A 61 18.30 15.57 1.84
C ALA A 61 18.38 14.06 1.56
N CYS A 62 17.67 13.28 2.37
CA CYS A 62 17.54 11.82 2.23
C CYS A 62 16.08 11.42 2.15
N ILE A 63 15.72 10.67 1.10
CA ILE A 63 14.45 9.96 1.00
C ILE A 63 14.73 8.49 1.33
N VAL A 64 14.00 7.92 2.29
CA VAL A 64 14.22 6.56 2.78
C VAL A 64 12.89 5.92 3.20
N ILE A 65 12.79 4.59 3.18
CA ILE A 65 11.56 3.90 3.58
C ILE A 65 11.18 4.21 5.03
N GLY A 66 9.87 4.32 5.31
CA GLY A 66 9.33 4.49 6.66
C GLY A 66 9.26 3.17 7.41
N LEU A 67 10.22 2.88 8.30
CA LEU A 67 10.27 1.64 9.09
C LEU A 67 10.74 1.92 10.52
N PRO A 68 10.01 1.47 11.57
CA PRO A 68 10.46 1.62 12.95
C PRO A 68 11.82 0.95 13.23
N ALA A 69 12.16 -0.09 12.47
CA ALA A 69 13.39 -0.87 12.63
C ALA A 69 14.68 -0.06 12.36
N ILE A 70 14.59 1.04 11.61
CA ILE A 70 15.75 1.89 11.25
C ILE A 70 15.75 3.24 11.97
N MET A 71 15.15 3.32 13.15
CA MET A 71 15.09 4.57 13.94
C MET A 71 16.48 5.16 14.22
N ALA A 72 17.49 4.33 14.47
CA ALA A 72 18.87 4.78 14.67
C ALA A 72 19.46 5.44 13.42
N ASP A 73 19.07 4.99 12.23
CA ASP A 73 19.51 5.57 10.97
C ASP A 73 18.91 6.95 10.75
N TYR A 74 17.62 7.15 11.11
CA TYR A 74 16.99 8.48 11.08
C TYR A 74 17.69 9.45 12.05
N GLN A 75 18.03 8.97 13.25
CA GLN A 75 18.77 9.78 14.23
C GLN A 75 20.15 10.20 13.68
N ALA A 76 20.89 9.28 13.05
CA ALA A 76 22.19 9.58 12.44
C ALA A 76 22.08 10.64 11.32
N LEU A 77 21.04 10.57 10.48
CA LEU A 77 20.74 11.58 9.46
C LEU A 77 20.44 12.94 10.12
N GLY A 78 19.59 12.97 11.16
CA GLY A 78 19.25 14.20 11.88
C GLY A 78 20.44 14.84 12.57
N GLU A 79 21.32 14.05 13.24
CA GLU A 79 22.56 14.52 13.84
C GLU A 79 23.54 15.11 12.81
N ALA A 80 23.52 14.58 11.59
CA ALA A 80 24.29 15.12 10.46
C ALA A 80 23.64 16.37 9.84
N GLY A 81 22.46 16.80 10.29
CA GLY A 81 21.69 17.91 9.75
C GLY A 81 21.10 17.66 8.37
N ILE A 82 20.88 16.39 8.01
CA ILE A 82 20.30 15.98 6.73
C ILE A 82 18.78 15.81 6.90
N PRO A 83 17.94 16.60 6.22
CA PRO A 83 16.49 16.45 6.23
C PRO A 83 16.08 15.06 5.76
N VAL A 84 15.13 14.44 6.49
CA VAL A 84 14.66 13.09 6.22
C VAL A 84 13.22 13.12 5.70
N ILE A 85 13.01 12.53 4.55
CA ILE A 85 11.70 12.27 3.96
C ILE A 85 11.47 10.76 3.96
N THR A 86 10.35 10.30 4.51
CA THR A 86 10.01 8.87 4.40
C THR A 86 9.02 8.60 3.28
N TYR A 87 9.09 7.39 2.71
CA TYR A 87 8.07 6.86 1.82
C TYR A 87 7.45 5.58 2.38
N ASP A 88 6.25 5.24 1.91
CA ASP A 88 5.44 4.05 2.22
C ASP A 88 4.72 4.18 3.57
N SER A 89 5.39 3.99 4.69
CA SER A 89 4.74 3.95 6.00
C SER A 89 4.96 5.22 6.82
N MET A 90 3.94 5.61 7.58
CA MET A 90 3.97 6.75 8.50
C MET A 90 4.55 6.32 9.84
N VAL A 91 5.86 6.48 10.03
CA VAL A 91 6.59 6.11 11.25
C VAL A 91 6.65 7.29 12.20
N ASP A 92 6.39 7.06 13.49
CA ASP A 92 6.51 8.04 14.55
C ASP A 92 7.88 7.97 15.25
N GLY A 93 8.19 8.98 16.08
CA GLY A 93 9.37 8.98 16.96
C GLY A 93 10.58 9.72 16.42
N PHE A 94 10.48 10.39 15.28
CA PHE A 94 11.50 11.27 14.72
C PHE A 94 10.86 12.51 14.07
N ASP A 95 11.61 13.63 14.00
CA ASP A 95 11.17 14.89 13.37
C ASP A 95 11.46 14.83 11.85
N PHE A 96 10.57 14.22 11.11
CA PHE A 96 10.67 14.09 9.64
C PHE A 96 10.32 15.42 8.96
N SER A 97 11.06 15.77 7.90
CA SER A 97 10.69 16.90 7.03
C SER A 97 9.43 16.61 6.21
N ALA A 98 9.18 15.35 5.90
CA ALA A 98 7.91 14.85 5.38
C ALA A 98 7.80 13.34 5.56
N ARG A 99 6.56 12.84 5.70
CA ARG A 99 6.22 11.41 5.60
C ARG A 99 5.23 11.27 4.45
N VAL A 100 5.58 10.50 3.43
CA VAL A 100 4.79 10.34 2.20
C VAL A 100 4.38 8.89 2.04
N GLY A 101 3.10 8.61 1.95
CA GLY A 101 2.62 7.25 1.77
C GLY A 101 1.13 7.21 1.49
N SER A 102 0.57 6.02 1.44
CA SER A 102 -0.88 5.84 1.39
C SER A 102 -1.49 6.13 2.77
N ASP A 103 -2.63 6.81 2.79
CA ASP A 103 -3.47 6.86 3.98
C ASP A 103 -4.20 5.52 4.14
N ASN A 104 -3.58 4.62 4.91
CA ASN A 104 -4.05 3.25 5.03
C ASN A 104 -5.44 3.13 5.66
N TYR A 105 -5.82 4.05 6.57
CA TYR A 105 -7.18 4.08 7.10
C TYR A 105 -8.19 4.49 6.03
N VAL A 106 -7.85 5.49 5.23
CA VAL A 106 -8.67 5.94 4.10
C VAL A 106 -8.79 4.85 3.02
N LEU A 107 -7.71 4.10 2.73
CA LEU A 107 -7.79 2.95 1.80
C LEU A 107 -8.82 1.92 2.27
N GLY A 108 -8.79 1.57 3.56
CA GLY A 108 -9.78 0.65 4.15
C GLY A 108 -11.21 1.22 4.08
N THR A 109 -11.37 2.51 4.37
CA THR A 109 -12.66 3.21 4.24
C THR A 109 -13.18 3.15 2.80
N GLN A 110 -12.34 3.43 1.79
CA GLN A 110 -12.73 3.37 0.38
C GLN A 110 -13.17 1.94 -0.03
N ALA A 111 -12.46 0.90 0.43
CA ALA A 111 -12.89 -0.48 0.18
C ALA A 111 -14.23 -0.82 0.85
N ALA A 112 -14.46 -0.31 2.06
CA ALA A 112 -15.73 -0.48 2.76
C ALA A 112 -16.88 0.25 2.05
N GLU A 113 -16.65 1.42 1.49
CA GLU A 113 -17.67 2.15 0.72
C GLU A 113 -18.14 1.35 -0.50
N GLU A 114 -17.23 0.63 -1.18
CA GLU A 114 -17.61 -0.27 -2.28
C GLU A 114 -18.36 -1.51 -1.75
N ALA A 115 -17.92 -2.08 -0.62
CA ALA A 115 -18.64 -3.18 0.01
C ALA A 115 -20.05 -2.76 0.47
N ILE A 116 -20.23 -1.53 0.96
CA ILE A 116 -21.53 -0.94 1.32
C ILE A 116 -22.44 -0.85 0.09
N LYS A 117 -21.94 -0.33 -1.04
CA LYS A 117 -22.70 -0.25 -2.30
C LYS A 117 -23.18 -1.64 -2.74
N TYR A 118 -22.30 -2.65 -2.64
CA TYR A 118 -22.66 -4.03 -2.93
C TYR A 118 -23.75 -4.55 -1.97
N LEU A 119 -23.57 -4.38 -0.66
CA LEU A 119 -24.54 -4.83 0.35
C LEU A 119 -25.91 -4.15 0.17
N GLU A 120 -25.94 -2.85 -0.15
CA GLU A 120 -27.16 -2.10 -0.43
C GLU A 120 -27.86 -2.52 -1.73
N SER A 121 -27.15 -3.18 -2.65
CA SER A 121 -27.71 -3.73 -3.88
C SER A 121 -28.42 -5.09 -3.70
N LEU A 122 -28.23 -5.73 -2.55
CA LEU A 122 -28.87 -6.99 -2.22
C LEU A 122 -30.30 -6.77 -1.70
N ASP A 123 -31.23 -7.62 -2.09
CA ASP A 123 -32.61 -7.58 -1.56
C ASP A 123 -32.65 -7.81 -0.04
N GLU A 124 -31.75 -8.64 0.46
CA GLU A 124 -31.59 -8.96 1.88
C GLU A 124 -30.10 -9.22 2.18
N ILE A 125 -29.57 -8.59 3.23
CA ILE A 125 -28.21 -8.85 3.71
C ILE A 125 -28.24 -10.06 4.65
N ASN A 126 -27.72 -11.18 4.16
CA ASN A 126 -27.59 -12.41 4.94
C ASN A 126 -26.11 -12.76 5.14
N GLY A 127 -25.77 -13.22 6.35
CA GLY A 127 -24.41 -13.64 6.69
C GLY A 127 -23.59 -12.54 7.35
N GLU A 128 -22.33 -12.85 7.58
CA GLU A 128 -21.35 -11.96 8.21
C GLU A 128 -20.36 -11.39 7.20
N VAL A 129 -19.71 -10.32 7.58
CA VAL A 129 -18.54 -9.75 6.89
C VAL A 129 -17.28 -10.28 7.55
N ILE A 130 -16.37 -10.84 6.78
CA ILE A 130 -15.06 -11.28 7.25
C ILE A 130 -14.00 -10.22 6.86
N CYS A 131 -13.21 -9.79 7.83
CA CYS A 131 -12.06 -8.91 7.60
C CYS A 131 -10.77 -9.68 7.86
N LEU A 132 -10.00 -10.00 6.82
CA LEU A 132 -8.68 -10.61 6.93
C LEU A 132 -7.67 -9.52 7.23
N ASN A 133 -7.03 -9.59 8.40
CA ASN A 133 -6.07 -8.61 8.89
C ASN A 133 -4.75 -9.28 9.31
N CYS A 134 -3.66 -8.54 9.27
CA CYS A 134 -2.38 -8.88 9.88
C CYS A 134 -2.01 -7.80 10.90
N PRO A 135 -2.36 -7.98 12.19
CA PRO A 135 -2.16 -6.95 13.22
C PRO A 135 -0.69 -6.59 13.50
N GLU A 136 0.24 -7.47 13.11
CA GLU A 136 1.69 -7.23 13.22
C GLU A 136 2.18 -6.16 12.25
N GLY A 137 1.45 -5.94 11.14
CA GLY A 137 1.73 -4.89 10.15
C GLY A 137 0.80 -3.68 10.34
N GLU A 138 1.32 -2.54 10.79
CA GLU A 138 0.49 -1.35 11.06
C GLU A 138 -0.27 -0.87 9.81
N THR A 139 0.30 -0.98 8.62
CA THR A 139 -0.38 -0.65 7.35
C THR A 139 -1.64 -1.49 7.17
N MET A 140 -1.53 -2.82 7.30
CA MET A 140 -2.67 -3.73 7.16
C MET A 140 -3.69 -3.55 8.29
N ASN A 141 -3.20 -3.37 9.51
CA ASN A 141 -4.05 -3.11 10.68
C ASN A 141 -4.87 -1.80 10.52
N SER A 142 -4.26 -0.76 9.99
CA SER A 142 -4.93 0.52 9.72
C SER A 142 -5.99 0.38 8.61
N ARG A 143 -5.70 -0.36 7.53
CA ARG A 143 -6.66 -0.70 6.46
C ARG A 143 -7.86 -1.48 7.01
N ALA A 144 -7.60 -2.51 7.82
CA ALA A 144 -8.64 -3.31 8.46
C ALA A 144 -9.54 -2.47 9.38
N ARG A 145 -8.96 -1.57 10.18
CA ARG A 145 -9.74 -0.64 11.02
C ARG A 145 -10.63 0.26 10.17
N GLY A 146 -10.06 0.92 9.14
CA GLY A 146 -10.85 1.77 8.24
C GLY A 146 -12.03 1.04 7.62
N PHE A 147 -11.81 -0.21 7.18
CA PHE A 147 -12.87 -1.04 6.63
C PHE A 147 -13.94 -1.38 7.67
N MET A 148 -13.54 -1.94 8.83
CA MET A 148 -14.47 -2.38 9.87
C MET A 148 -15.27 -1.23 10.47
N ASP A 149 -14.63 -0.11 10.79
CA ASP A 149 -15.29 1.07 11.36
C ASP A 149 -16.36 1.63 10.40
N THR A 150 -16.06 1.66 9.11
CA THR A 150 -16.96 2.18 8.08
C THR A 150 -18.17 1.26 7.88
N ILE A 151 -17.97 -0.07 7.80
CA ILE A 151 -19.09 -1.04 7.74
C ILE A 151 -19.95 -0.95 9.00
N ALA A 152 -19.34 -0.95 10.20
CA ALA A 152 -20.08 -0.89 11.46
C ALA A 152 -20.87 0.43 11.62
N ALA A 153 -20.36 1.54 11.12
CA ALA A 153 -21.10 2.81 11.14
C ALA A 153 -22.34 2.78 10.24
N ARG A 154 -22.30 2.08 9.12
CA ARG A 154 -23.42 1.98 8.16
C ARG A 154 -24.41 0.88 8.53
N PHE A 155 -23.94 -0.25 9.03
CA PHE A 155 -24.71 -1.43 9.37
C PHE A 155 -24.36 -1.91 10.80
N PRO A 156 -24.83 -1.21 11.86
CA PRO A 156 -24.45 -1.53 13.24
C PRO A 156 -24.92 -2.91 13.73
N GLU A 157 -25.92 -3.51 13.09
CA GLU A 157 -26.40 -4.88 13.36
C GLU A 157 -25.66 -5.97 12.59
N LEU A 158 -24.86 -5.61 11.58
CA LEU A 158 -24.13 -6.58 10.78
C LEU A 158 -22.88 -7.06 11.53
N THR A 159 -22.72 -8.37 11.65
CA THR A 159 -21.52 -8.93 12.26
C THR A 159 -20.31 -8.72 11.35
N VAL A 160 -19.32 -7.97 11.82
CA VAL A 160 -18.00 -7.85 11.19
C VAL A 160 -17.02 -8.68 12.01
N ASN A 161 -16.48 -9.72 11.43
CA ASN A 161 -15.62 -10.70 12.09
C ASN A 161 -14.17 -10.53 11.62
N GLU A 162 -13.33 -9.97 12.46
CA GLU A 162 -11.90 -9.84 12.19
C GLU A 162 -11.20 -11.19 12.32
N GLN A 163 -10.48 -11.59 11.28
CA GLN A 163 -9.64 -12.78 11.25
C GLN A 163 -8.18 -12.35 11.21
N LYS A 164 -7.44 -12.71 12.26
CA LYS A 164 -6.05 -12.29 12.46
C LYS A 164 -5.09 -13.35 11.91
N LEU A 165 -4.46 -13.03 10.79
CA LEU A 165 -3.42 -13.84 10.18
C LEU A 165 -2.05 -13.38 10.70
N GLY A 166 -1.12 -14.30 10.90
CA GLY A 166 0.28 -13.97 11.15
C GLY A 166 0.95 -13.39 9.90
N ALA A 167 2.11 -12.76 10.06
CA ALA A 167 2.84 -12.16 8.95
C ALA A 167 3.19 -13.18 7.85
N THR A 168 3.48 -14.44 8.21
CA THR A 168 3.75 -15.53 7.28
C THR A 168 2.52 -16.02 6.52
N ASP A 169 1.33 -15.80 7.06
CA ASP A 169 0.06 -16.29 6.52
C ASP A 169 -0.71 -15.18 5.77
N SER A 170 -0.21 -13.94 5.80
CA SER A 170 -0.79 -12.81 5.04
C SER A 170 -0.40 -12.81 3.55
N THR A 171 -0.05 -13.97 3.02
CA THR A 171 0.24 -14.28 1.61
C THR A 171 -0.97 -14.91 0.93
N ALA A 172 -0.94 -15.07 -0.38
CA ALA A 172 -2.03 -15.73 -1.11
C ALA A 172 -2.23 -17.18 -0.67
N GLU A 173 -1.15 -17.95 -0.51
CA GLU A 173 -1.21 -19.36 -0.08
C GLU A 173 -1.71 -19.49 1.38
N GLY A 174 -1.18 -18.67 2.29
CA GLY A 174 -1.59 -18.68 3.69
C GLY A 174 -3.04 -18.27 3.88
N ALA A 175 -3.46 -17.20 3.23
CA ALA A 175 -4.84 -16.72 3.27
C ALA A 175 -5.83 -17.70 2.62
N GLN A 176 -5.44 -18.35 1.51
CA GLN A 176 -6.25 -19.40 0.91
C GLN A 176 -6.49 -20.54 1.89
N THR A 177 -5.41 -21.08 2.49
CA THR A 177 -5.50 -22.17 3.49
C THR A 177 -6.38 -21.75 4.66
N TYR A 178 -6.25 -20.51 5.12
CA TYR A 178 -7.05 -19.98 6.23
C TYR A 178 -8.53 -19.91 5.86
N VAL A 179 -8.88 -19.36 4.71
CA VAL A 179 -10.28 -19.20 4.25
C VAL A 179 -10.89 -20.54 3.90
N ASP A 180 -10.16 -21.49 3.31
CA ASP A 180 -10.63 -22.87 3.08
C ASP A 180 -11.11 -23.49 4.39
N ASN A 181 -10.31 -23.41 5.46
CA ASN A 181 -10.68 -23.91 6.77
C ASN A 181 -11.87 -23.15 7.39
N LEU A 182 -11.93 -21.85 7.23
CA LEU A 182 -13.03 -21.02 7.69
C LEU A 182 -14.37 -21.45 7.04
N LEU A 183 -14.36 -21.68 5.73
CA LEU A 183 -15.56 -22.01 4.95
C LEU A 183 -16.09 -23.40 5.23
N VAL A 184 -15.25 -24.35 5.66
CA VAL A 184 -15.72 -25.71 6.08
C VAL A 184 -16.76 -25.63 7.19
N GLY A 185 -16.61 -24.70 8.14
CA GLY A 185 -17.55 -24.53 9.27
C GLY A 185 -18.74 -23.63 8.97
N LYS A 186 -18.84 -23.05 7.76
CA LYS A 186 -19.85 -22.05 7.44
C LYS A 186 -20.71 -22.47 6.25
N PRO A 187 -22.04 -22.69 6.47
CA PRO A 187 -22.93 -23.04 5.38
C PRO A 187 -23.02 -21.91 4.34
N LYS A 188 -23.54 -22.28 3.14
CA LYS A 188 -23.78 -21.27 2.08
C LYS A 188 -24.73 -20.18 2.59
N GLY A 189 -24.39 -18.93 2.33
CA GLY A 189 -25.09 -17.74 2.83
C GLY A 189 -24.69 -17.28 4.24
N ALA A 190 -23.80 -17.99 4.95
CA ALA A 190 -23.32 -17.55 6.27
C ALA A 190 -22.26 -16.45 6.22
N VAL A 191 -21.66 -16.21 5.05
CA VAL A 191 -20.69 -15.14 4.78
C VAL A 191 -21.14 -14.41 3.51
N CYS A 192 -21.22 -13.10 3.55
CA CYS A 192 -21.63 -12.29 2.40
C CYS A 192 -20.47 -11.49 1.78
N VAL A 193 -19.51 -11.07 2.60
CA VAL A 193 -18.35 -10.28 2.17
C VAL A 193 -17.08 -10.80 2.84
N ILE A 194 -15.98 -10.84 2.08
CA ILE A 194 -14.63 -10.99 2.62
C ILE A 194 -13.79 -9.81 2.14
N PHE A 195 -13.11 -9.13 3.07
CA PHE A 195 -12.12 -8.10 2.79
C PHE A 195 -10.73 -8.61 3.12
N GLY A 196 -9.77 -8.41 2.20
CA GLY A 196 -8.35 -8.67 2.42
C GLY A 196 -7.57 -7.36 2.55
N ALA A 197 -6.88 -7.16 3.67
CA ALA A 197 -6.14 -5.91 3.94
C ALA A 197 -4.88 -5.73 3.07
N ASN A 198 -4.51 -6.73 2.27
CA ASN A 198 -3.49 -6.64 1.21
C ASN A 198 -3.85 -7.56 0.03
N ALA A 199 -3.08 -7.46 -1.06
CA ALA A 199 -3.25 -8.28 -2.26
C ALA A 199 -3.22 -9.78 -1.97
N GLY A 200 -2.26 -10.25 -1.18
CA GLY A 200 -2.12 -11.68 -0.86
C GLY A 200 -3.37 -12.23 -0.19
N MET A 201 -3.87 -11.55 0.84
CA MET A 201 -5.08 -11.98 1.54
C MET A 201 -6.32 -11.97 0.63
N ALA A 202 -6.47 -10.94 -0.20
CA ALA A 202 -7.60 -10.86 -1.13
C ALA A 202 -7.55 -11.96 -2.20
N MET A 203 -6.41 -12.19 -2.84
CA MET A 203 -6.24 -13.25 -3.85
C MET A 203 -6.42 -14.65 -3.24
N GLY A 204 -5.88 -14.89 -2.06
CA GLY A 204 -6.06 -16.18 -1.36
C GLY A 204 -7.53 -16.45 -1.03
N ALA A 205 -8.25 -15.44 -0.54
CA ALA A 205 -9.69 -15.55 -0.29
C ALA A 205 -10.48 -15.80 -1.58
N THR A 206 -10.13 -15.13 -2.68
CA THR A 206 -10.76 -15.36 -3.99
C THR A 206 -10.55 -16.78 -4.47
N ALA A 207 -9.34 -17.31 -4.37
CA ALA A 207 -9.03 -18.70 -4.74
C ALA A 207 -9.83 -19.71 -3.89
N ALA A 208 -9.89 -19.52 -2.56
CA ALA A 208 -10.66 -20.38 -1.67
C ALA A 208 -12.15 -20.37 -2.00
N CYS A 209 -12.74 -19.20 -2.21
CA CYS A 209 -14.15 -19.08 -2.59
C CYS A 209 -14.44 -19.76 -3.94
N SER A 210 -13.53 -19.60 -4.91
CA SER A 210 -13.65 -20.22 -6.23
C SER A 210 -13.61 -21.74 -6.15
N ILE A 211 -12.66 -22.32 -5.41
CA ILE A 211 -12.54 -23.76 -5.22
C ILE A 211 -13.77 -24.34 -4.49
N ALA A 212 -14.25 -23.64 -3.48
CA ALA A 212 -15.42 -24.06 -2.69
C ALA A 212 -16.78 -23.79 -3.38
N GLY A 213 -16.81 -23.13 -4.54
CA GLY A 213 -18.04 -22.77 -5.27
C GLY A 213 -18.94 -21.81 -4.46
N ARG A 214 -18.32 -20.86 -3.71
CA ARG A 214 -19.00 -19.89 -2.85
C ARG A 214 -19.23 -18.58 -3.59
N ASP A 215 -19.99 -18.64 -4.68
CA ASP A 215 -20.29 -17.55 -5.60
C ASP A 215 -21.18 -16.45 -5.01
N GLU A 216 -21.75 -16.69 -3.84
CA GLU A 216 -22.51 -15.71 -3.07
C GLU A 216 -21.63 -14.74 -2.25
N ILE A 217 -20.32 -15.02 -2.13
CA ILE A 217 -19.40 -14.19 -1.35
C ILE A 217 -18.76 -13.15 -2.26
N ALA A 218 -18.89 -11.87 -1.91
CA ALA A 218 -18.21 -10.76 -2.59
C ALA A 218 -16.86 -10.44 -1.93
N LEU A 219 -15.81 -10.32 -2.75
CA LEU A 219 -14.45 -10.04 -2.30
C LEU A 219 -14.08 -8.58 -2.56
N PHE A 220 -13.40 -7.99 -1.57
CA PHE A 220 -12.85 -6.64 -1.63
C PHE A 220 -11.40 -6.66 -1.11
N GLY A 221 -10.57 -5.72 -1.57
CA GLY A 221 -9.19 -5.69 -1.10
C GLY A 221 -8.47 -4.39 -1.38
N ILE A 222 -7.20 -4.41 -1.08
CA ILE A 222 -6.25 -3.32 -1.31
C ILE A 222 -5.16 -3.81 -2.26
N ASP A 223 -4.46 -2.88 -2.89
CA ASP A 223 -3.42 -3.06 -3.89
C ASP A 223 -3.94 -3.33 -5.31
N ASN A 224 -3.04 -3.51 -6.26
CA ASN A 224 -3.34 -3.66 -7.68
C ASN A 224 -2.38 -4.64 -8.37
N GLU A 225 -2.13 -5.75 -7.69
CA GLU A 225 -1.35 -6.86 -8.24
C GLU A 225 -2.05 -7.43 -9.51
N ALA A 226 -1.28 -7.91 -10.46
CA ALA A 226 -1.81 -8.40 -11.73
C ALA A 226 -2.90 -9.48 -11.56
N GLY A 227 -2.74 -10.36 -10.57
CA GLY A 227 -3.76 -11.38 -10.23
C GLY A 227 -5.08 -10.78 -9.75
N GLN A 228 -5.02 -9.72 -8.92
CA GLN A 228 -6.23 -9.01 -8.46
C GLN A 228 -6.96 -8.33 -9.62
N LEU A 229 -6.22 -7.65 -10.50
CA LEU A 229 -6.81 -6.98 -11.66
C LEU A 229 -7.46 -8.00 -12.61
N GLN A 230 -6.84 -9.17 -12.80
CA GLN A 230 -7.44 -10.26 -13.56
C GLN A 230 -8.71 -10.82 -12.89
N ASP A 231 -8.73 -10.95 -11.56
CA ASP A 231 -9.93 -11.38 -10.82
C ASP A 231 -11.06 -10.35 -10.95
N LEU A 232 -10.73 -9.05 -10.99
CA LEU A 232 -11.70 -7.98 -11.26
C LEU A 232 -12.26 -8.07 -12.68
N GLU A 233 -11.42 -8.31 -13.70
CA GLU A 233 -11.88 -8.49 -15.09
C GLU A 233 -12.84 -9.68 -15.20
N ASN A 234 -12.59 -10.76 -14.46
CA ASN A 234 -13.50 -11.91 -14.39
C ASN A 234 -14.82 -11.58 -13.68
N GLY A 235 -14.83 -10.66 -12.73
CA GLY A 235 -16.01 -10.07 -12.08
C GLY A 235 -16.86 -11.02 -11.23
N THR A 236 -16.49 -12.30 -11.09
CA THR A 236 -17.31 -13.30 -10.40
C THR A 236 -17.32 -13.07 -8.90
N TYR A 237 -16.17 -13.13 -8.26
CA TYR A 237 -16.01 -13.01 -6.80
C TYR A 237 -15.52 -11.62 -6.40
N TYR A 238 -14.48 -11.14 -7.04
CA TYR A 238 -13.80 -9.90 -6.68
C TYR A 238 -14.57 -8.70 -7.25
N LYS A 239 -14.99 -7.78 -6.37
CA LYS A 239 -15.89 -6.67 -6.73
C LYS A 239 -15.22 -5.32 -6.75
N ALA A 240 -14.21 -5.10 -5.89
CA ALA A 240 -13.39 -3.90 -5.96
C ALA A 240 -12.04 -4.11 -5.27
N THR A 241 -11.04 -3.39 -5.74
CA THR A 241 -9.79 -3.13 -5.02
C THR A 241 -9.54 -1.64 -4.90
N VAL A 242 -8.75 -1.26 -3.90
CA VAL A 242 -8.26 0.11 -3.75
C VAL A 242 -6.76 0.12 -4.05
N ALA A 243 -6.43 0.55 -5.26
CA ALA A 243 -5.06 0.60 -5.76
C ALA A 243 -4.26 1.71 -5.09
N GLN A 244 -3.01 1.41 -4.70
CA GLN A 244 -2.07 2.42 -4.23
C GLN A 244 -1.48 3.21 -5.40
N GLN A 245 -0.86 4.37 -5.11
CA GLN A 245 -0.35 5.32 -6.11
C GLN A 245 1.19 5.47 -6.03
N PRO A 246 2.00 4.43 -6.35
CA PRO A 246 3.46 4.48 -6.19
C PRO A 246 4.12 5.61 -7.00
N VAL A 247 3.62 5.87 -8.20
CA VAL A 247 4.11 6.97 -9.05
C VAL A 247 3.91 8.31 -8.34
N LYS A 248 2.75 8.54 -7.77
CA LYS A 248 2.44 9.77 -7.04
C LYS A 248 3.24 9.89 -5.76
N ILE A 249 3.44 8.79 -5.03
CA ILE A 249 4.29 8.75 -3.82
C ILE A 249 5.72 9.21 -4.17
N GLY A 250 6.34 8.68 -5.22
CA GLY A 250 7.69 9.08 -5.62
C GLY A 250 7.79 10.54 -6.04
N GLN A 251 6.78 11.07 -6.74
CA GLN A 251 6.68 12.50 -7.08
C GLN A 251 6.62 13.36 -5.82
N GLU A 252 5.75 13.01 -4.87
CA GLU A 252 5.59 13.77 -3.62
C GLU A 252 6.82 13.69 -2.72
N CYS A 253 7.50 12.53 -2.65
CA CYS A 253 8.77 12.39 -1.95
C CYS A 253 9.82 13.34 -2.52
N MET A 254 9.95 13.41 -3.84
CA MET A 254 10.92 14.31 -4.46
C MET A 254 10.53 15.78 -4.26
N ARG A 255 9.25 16.12 -4.36
CA ARG A 255 8.74 17.47 -4.04
C ARG A 255 9.06 17.87 -2.59
N ALA A 256 8.85 16.96 -1.65
CA ALA A 256 9.16 17.17 -0.23
C ALA A 256 10.67 17.32 0.01
N ALA A 257 11.51 16.54 -0.68
CA ALA A 257 12.96 16.68 -0.60
C ALA A 257 13.44 18.04 -1.14
N ILE A 258 12.84 18.52 -2.23
CA ILE A 258 13.10 19.86 -2.78
C ILE A 258 12.76 20.96 -1.77
N ALA A 259 11.59 20.87 -1.13
CA ALA A 259 11.18 21.81 -0.10
C ALA A 259 12.13 21.78 1.11
N ALA A 260 12.50 20.58 1.56
CA ALA A 260 13.41 20.40 2.69
C ALA A 260 14.80 20.98 2.43
N VAL A 261 15.33 20.84 1.22
CA VAL A 261 16.59 21.51 0.81
C VAL A 261 16.47 23.03 0.85
N GLN A 262 15.28 23.59 0.73
CA GLN A 262 14.99 25.03 0.86
C GLN A 262 14.72 25.47 2.32
N GLY A 263 14.71 24.52 3.25
CA GLY A 263 14.43 24.77 4.68
C GLY A 263 12.94 24.76 5.02
N GLU A 264 12.10 24.18 4.15
CA GLU A 264 10.67 24.01 4.36
C GLU A 264 10.34 22.56 4.75
N SER A 265 9.35 22.36 5.61
CA SER A 265 8.79 21.04 5.93
C SER A 265 7.37 20.96 5.38
N LEU A 266 7.04 19.86 4.70
CA LEU A 266 5.70 19.64 4.16
C LEU A 266 4.81 18.78 5.09
N GLY A 267 5.40 18.20 6.16
CA GLY A 267 4.67 17.32 7.07
C GLY A 267 4.18 16.04 6.41
N ASP A 268 3.04 15.54 6.87
CA ASP A 268 2.48 14.26 6.40
C ASP A 268 1.70 14.45 5.10
N ILE A 269 1.98 13.60 4.13
CA ILE A 269 1.31 13.54 2.84
C ILE A 269 0.72 12.13 2.68
N GLY A 270 -0.50 11.97 3.18
CA GLY A 270 -1.29 10.74 3.03
C GLY A 270 -2.07 10.78 1.71
N LEU A 271 -1.83 9.81 0.84
CA LEU A 271 -2.53 9.70 -0.44
C LEU A 271 -3.71 8.72 -0.32
N PRO A 272 -4.91 9.09 -0.83
CA PRO A 272 -6.00 8.13 -0.98
C PRO A 272 -5.65 7.11 -2.06
N GLY A 273 -6.38 5.99 -2.09
CA GLY A 273 -6.29 5.03 -3.18
C GLY A 273 -7.14 5.40 -4.38
N ILE A 274 -6.96 4.65 -5.44
CA ILE A 274 -7.83 4.65 -6.62
C ILE A 274 -8.72 3.41 -6.52
N VAL A 275 -10.04 3.63 -6.45
CA VAL A 275 -11.01 2.53 -6.46
C VAL A 275 -11.07 1.94 -7.87
N VAL A 276 -10.87 0.63 -7.96
CA VAL A 276 -10.93 -0.13 -9.22
C VAL A 276 -11.99 -1.21 -9.09
N THR A 277 -12.95 -1.20 -10.01
CA THR A 277 -14.08 -2.15 -10.08
C THR A 277 -14.05 -2.90 -11.41
N PRO A 278 -14.86 -3.95 -11.61
CA PRO A 278 -14.97 -4.62 -12.91
C PRO A 278 -15.29 -3.68 -14.08
N GLU A 279 -16.02 -2.59 -13.83
CA GLU A 279 -16.38 -1.61 -14.87
C GLU A 279 -15.21 -0.68 -15.24
N THR A 280 -14.25 -0.48 -14.33
CA THR A 280 -13.16 0.49 -14.50
C THR A 280 -11.78 -0.15 -14.67
N VAL A 281 -11.65 -1.46 -14.45
CA VAL A 281 -10.36 -2.16 -14.42
C VAL A 281 -9.60 -2.06 -15.75
N ALA A 282 -10.29 -2.15 -16.89
CA ALA A 282 -9.64 -2.07 -18.20
C ALA A 282 -9.02 -0.68 -18.45
N ASP A 283 -9.73 0.37 -18.10
CA ASP A 283 -9.23 1.76 -18.22
C ASP A 283 -8.09 2.01 -17.22
N PHE A 284 -8.21 1.47 -16.00
CA PHE A 284 -7.16 1.56 -14.99
C PHE A 284 -5.86 0.90 -15.47
N ILE A 285 -5.92 -0.34 -15.99
CA ILE A 285 -4.76 -1.06 -16.52
C ILE A 285 -4.13 -0.26 -17.67
N ALA A 286 -4.93 0.22 -18.62
CA ALA A 286 -4.41 0.98 -19.77
C ALA A 286 -3.72 2.29 -19.35
N GLN A 287 -4.23 2.97 -18.32
CA GLN A 287 -3.60 4.16 -17.76
C GLN A 287 -2.31 3.82 -17.01
N GLN A 288 -2.32 2.79 -16.17
CA GLN A 288 -1.16 2.32 -15.41
C GLN A 288 -0.02 1.90 -16.35
N ASP A 289 -0.32 1.11 -17.37
CA ASP A 289 0.66 0.67 -18.37
C ASP A 289 1.33 1.85 -19.07
N LYS A 290 0.55 2.86 -19.45
CA LYS A 290 1.07 4.10 -20.06
C LYS A 290 1.98 4.87 -19.10
N GLU A 291 1.61 4.98 -17.84
CA GLU A 291 2.44 5.64 -16.82
C GLU A 291 3.74 4.86 -16.59
N TYR A 292 3.66 3.54 -16.51
CA TYR A 292 4.79 2.65 -16.29
C TYR A 292 5.74 2.60 -17.49
N GLU A 293 5.21 2.62 -18.71
CA GLU A 293 6.01 2.74 -19.93
C GLU A 293 6.80 4.06 -19.97
N ALA A 294 6.16 5.16 -19.59
CA ALA A 294 6.81 6.47 -19.51
C ALA A 294 7.92 6.55 -18.43
N LEU A 295 7.90 5.66 -17.44
CA LEU A 295 8.89 5.53 -16.39
C LEU A 295 9.96 4.47 -16.66
N ALA A 296 9.83 3.67 -17.71
CA ALA A 296 10.78 2.61 -18.02
C ALA A 296 12.25 3.06 -18.10
N PRO A 297 12.59 4.26 -18.66
CA PRO A 297 13.98 4.76 -18.69
C PRO A 297 14.54 5.11 -17.29
N TYR A 298 13.71 5.27 -16.31
CA TYR A 298 14.07 5.73 -14.96
C TYR A 298 14.13 4.60 -13.93
N LYS A 299 13.77 3.37 -14.29
CA LYS A 299 13.84 2.23 -13.36
C LYS A 299 15.25 2.08 -12.79
N PRO A 300 15.37 1.74 -11.47
CA PRO A 300 16.65 1.59 -10.79
C PRO A 300 17.45 0.38 -11.24
#